data_339e8a32fe56d3f7ce749baedae2c21e
#
_entry.id   339e8a32fe56d3f7ce749baedae2c21e
#
_cell.length_a   1.000
_cell.length_b   1.000
_cell.length_c   1.000
_cell.angle_alpha   90.00
_cell.angle_beta   90.00
_cell.angle_gamma   90.00
#
_symmetry.space_group_name_H-M   'P 1'
#
loop_
_entity.id
_entity.type
_entity.pdbx_description
1 polymer ?
#
loop_
_entity_poly.entity_id
_entity_poly.type
_entity_poly.pdbx_seq_one_letter_code
_entity_poly.pdbx_strand_id
1 'polypeptide(L)'
;MTSTASDILSVYFLQMQAQNKNLLRVVPLFETLDDLKNANGVMTNLFKLSWYRKMINSKQEVMIGYSDSSKDAGKLSASWHQYKLQEELRSLAKKYKIDLIFFHGRGGSPGRGGGPIQATLKSQPSGTVNGKIRITDQGEVIQQKYGYKPLAEYNLCSYIGSVTVSYTHLTLPTMYTV
;
A
#
# COMPACT_ATOMS: atom_id res chain seq x y z
N MET A 1 -7.30 -11.74 -5.08
CA MET A 1 -6.52 -10.96 -6.08
C MET A 1 -7.46 -10.09 -6.90
N THR A 2 -6.95 -9.02 -7.43
CA THR A 2 -7.70 -8.08 -8.28
C THR A 2 -7.04 -8.04 -9.65
N SER A 3 -7.75 -8.50 -10.67
CA SER A 3 -7.25 -8.52 -12.03
C SER A 3 -7.96 -7.51 -12.93
N THR A 4 -9.20 -7.15 -12.57
CA THR A 4 -10.04 -6.22 -13.33
C THR A 4 -10.74 -5.19 -12.45
N ALA A 5 -11.19 -4.09 -13.04
CA ALA A 5 -12.05 -3.12 -12.35
C ALA A 5 -13.38 -3.71 -11.88
N SER A 6 -13.89 -4.71 -12.62
CA SER A 6 -15.13 -5.42 -12.28
C SER A 6 -15.04 -6.16 -10.96
N ASP A 7 -13.86 -6.69 -10.59
CA ASP A 7 -13.69 -7.42 -9.32
C ASP A 7 -13.99 -6.49 -8.13
N ILE A 8 -13.51 -5.26 -8.20
CA ILE A 8 -13.74 -4.25 -7.16
C ILE A 8 -15.21 -3.83 -7.11
N LEU A 9 -15.81 -3.59 -8.28
CA LEU A 9 -17.20 -3.18 -8.38
C LEU A 9 -18.15 -4.28 -7.94
N SER A 10 -17.83 -5.55 -8.20
CA SER A 10 -18.62 -6.70 -7.75
C SER A 10 -18.71 -6.77 -6.23
N VAL A 11 -17.63 -6.47 -5.51
CA VAL A 11 -17.65 -6.44 -4.03
C VAL A 11 -18.55 -5.30 -3.52
N TYR A 12 -18.52 -4.12 -4.13
CA TYR A 12 -19.44 -3.04 -3.79
C TYR A 12 -20.89 -3.42 -4.10
N PHE A 13 -21.14 -4.06 -5.26
CA PHE A 13 -22.47 -4.55 -5.63
C PHE A 13 -23.00 -5.55 -4.60
N LEU A 14 -22.20 -6.52 -4.17
CA LEU A 14 -22.59 -7.48 -3.15
C LEU A 14 -22.91 -6.82 -1.80
N GLN A 15 -22.11 -5.82 -1.40
CA GLN A 15 -22.41 -5.05 -0.18
C GLN A 15 -23.75 -4.30 -0.27
N MET A 16 -24.07 -3.73 -1.44
CA MET A 16 -25.36 -3.09 -1.67
C MET A 16 -26.51 -4.07 -1.66
N GLN A 17 -26.35 -5.25 -2.27
CA GLN A 17 -27.35 -6.31 -2.24
C GLN A 17 -27.60 -6.86 -0.82
N ALA A 18 -26.57 -6.89 0.01
CA ALA A 18 -26.67 -7.24 1.43
C ALA A 18 -27.34 -6.14 2.29
N GLN A 19 -27.86 -5.08 1.67
CA GLN A 19 -28.53 -3.94 2.32
C GLN A 19 -27.69 -3.27 3.41
N ASN A 20 -26.37 -3.28 3.28
CA ASN A 20 -25.50 -2.58 4.19
C ASN A 20 -25.72 -1.06 4.08
N LYS A 21 -26.18 -0.43 5.17
CA LYS A 21 -26.39 1.02 5.22
C LYS A 21 -25.11 1.80 4.99
N ASN A 22 -23.97 1.26 5.43
CA ASN A 22 -22.64 1.85 5.25
C ASN A 22 -21.77 0.89 4.46
N LEU A 23 -21.37 1.27 3.26
CA LEU A 23 -20.46 0.49 2.45
C LEU A 23 -19.06 0.49 3.07
N LEU A 24 -18.50 -0.69 3.25
CA LEU A 24 -17.12 -0.84 3.67
C LEU A 24 -16.18 -0.53 2.50
N ARG A 25 -15.03 0.03 2.83
CA ARG A 25 -13.99 0.33 1.84
C ARG A 25 -13.47 -0.96 1.20
N VAL A 26 -13.47 -1.01 -0.11
CA VAL A 26 -12.89 -2.12 -0.87
C VAL A 26 -11.43 -1.78 -1.20
N VAL A 27 -10.52 -2.66 -0.79
CA VAL A 27 -9.07 -2.51 -0.98
C VAL A 27 -8.61 -3.54 -2.01
N PRO A 28 -8.33 -3.14 -3.26
CA PRO A 28 -7.78 -4.06 -4.25
C PRO A 28 -6.42 -4.58 -3.83
N LEU A 29 -6.17 -5.87 -4.04
CA LEU A 29 -4.90 -6.54 -3.80
C LEU A 29 -4.26 -6.92 -5.13
N PHE A 30 -3.03 -6.42 -5.34
CA PHE A 30 -2.18 -6.79 -6.47
C PHE A 30 -0.96 -7.54 -5.94
N GLU A 31 -0.80 -8.82 -6.33
CA GLU A 31 0.22 -9.68 -5.73
C GLU A 31 0.97 -10.57 -6.73
N THR A 32 0.45 -10.83 -7.93
CA THR A 32 1.21 -11.48 -8.99
C THR A 32 1.94 -10.45 -9.86
N LEU A 33 2.92 -10.90 -10.65
CA LEU A 33 3.63 -10.02 -11.58
C LEU A 33 2.67 -9.36 -12.58
N ASP A 34 1.73 -10.13 -13.09
CA ASP A 34 0.74 -9.64 -14.06
C ASP A 34 -0.24 -8.66 -13.42
N ASP A 35 -0.67 -8.90 -12.17
CA ASP A 35 -1.49 -7.95 -11.41
C ASP A 35 -0.74 -6.62 -11.21
N LEU A 36 0.55 -6.69 -10.82
CA LEU A 36 1.38 -5.49 -10.61
C LEU A 36 1.53 -4.67 -11.90
N LYS A 37 1.70 -5.32 -13.04
CA LYS A 37 1.79 -4.66 -14.35
C LYS A 37 0.46 -4.04 -14.79
N ASN A 38 -0.66 -4.71 -14.52
CA ASN A 38 -1.99 -4.31 -14.97
C ASN A 38 -2.69 -3.32 -14.02
N ALA A 39 -2.23 -3.21 -12.77
CA ALA A 39 -2.89 -2.44 -11.71
C ALA A 39 -3.14 -0.98 -12.08
N ASN A 40 -2.20 -0.33 -12.78
CA ASN A 40 -2.39 1.05 -13.25
C ASN A 40 -3.58 1.16 -14.21
N GLY A 41 -3.74 0.22 -15.13
CA GLY A 41 -4.89 0.15 -16.04
C GLY A 41 -6.21 -0.05 -15.30
N VAL A 42 -6.25 -0.99 -14.36
CA VAL A 42 -7.42 -1.27 -13.50
C VAL A 42 -7.85 -0.03 -12.73
N MET A 43 -6.91 0.62 -12.03
CA MET A 43 -7.21 1.81 -11.24
C MET A 43 -7.54 3.02 -12.10
N THR A 44 -6.95 3.15 -13.29
CA THR A 44 -7.30 4.20 -14.25
C THR A 44 -8.76 4.07 -14.69
N ASN A 45 -9.22 2.86 -14.99
CA ASN A 45 -10.61 2.62 -15.39
C ASN A 45 -11.60 3.00 -14.29
N LEU A 46 -11.28 2.71 -13.02
CA LEU A 46 -12.11 3.12 -11.88
C LEU A 46 -12.07 4.63 -11.64
N PHE A 47 -10.88 5.23 -11.66
CA PHE A 47 -10.73 6.65 -11.36
C PHE A 47 -11.28 7.58 -12.46
N LYS A 48 -11.46 7.09 -13.67
CA LYS A 48 -12.22 7.81 -14.73
C LYS A 48 -13.69 8.00 -14.35
N LEU A 49 -14.28 7.07 -13.60
CA LEU A 49 -15.70 7.11 -13.25
C LEU A 49 -15.94 8.15 -12.14
N SER A 50 -16.66 9.22 -12.45
CA SER A 50 -16.95 10.30 -11.49
C SER A 50 -17.76 9.81 -10.30
N TRP A 51 -18.73 8.93 -10.54
CA TRP A 51 -19.55 8.33 -9.50
C TRP A 51 -18.73 7.46 -8.55
N TYR A 52 -17.73 6.71 -9.05
CA TYR A 52 -16.83 5.91 -8.22
C TYR A 52 -16.02 6.81 -7.27
N ARG A 53 -15.41 7.89 -7.80
CA ARG A 53 -14.67 8.83 -6.96
C ARG A 53 -15.53 9.47 -5.86
N LYS A 54 -16.79 9.79 -6.16
CA LYS A 54 -17.75 10.28 -5.17
C LYS A 54 -18.07 9.22 -4.12
N MET A 55 -18.33 7.98 -4.54
CA MET A 55 -18.65 6.86 -3.64
C MET A 55 -17.53 6.57 -2.63
N ILE A 56 -16.27 6.62 -3.06
CA ILE A 56 -15.11 6.41 -2.19
C ILE A 56 -14.66 7.68 -1.43
N ASN A 57 -15.40 8.79 -1.55
CA ASN A 57 -15.04 10.10 -0.98
C ASN A 57 -13.60 10.53 -1.36
N SER A 58 -13.18 10.25 -2.58
CA SER A 58 -11.82 10.51 -3.10
C SER A 58 -10.71 9.91 -2.23
N LYS A 59 -10.97 8.81 -1.53
CA LYS A 59 -9.99 8.08 -0.71
C LYS A 59 -9.92 6.63 -1.15
N GLN A 60 -8.74 6.17 -1.55
CA GLN A 60 -8.52 4.80 -1.98
C GLN A 60 -7.35 4.18 -1.24
N GLU A 61 -7.51 2.96 -0.77
CA GLU A 61 -6.41 2.12 -0.34
C GLU A 61 -6.13 1.06 -1.41
N VAL A 62 -4.86 0.76 -1.62
CA VAL A 62 -4.40 -0.31 -2.53
C VAL A 62 -3.41 -1.19 -1.80
N MET A 63 -3.69 -2.48 -1.75
CA MET A 63 -2.81 -3.45 -1.10
C MET A 63 -1.82 -4.02 -2.10
N ILE A 64 -0.56 -4.10 -1.68
CA ILE A 64 0.54 -4.69 -2.43
C ILE A 64 0.99 -5.96 -1.71
N GLY A 65 0.92 -7.10 -2.40
CA GLY A 65 1.40 -8.39 -1.89
C GLY A 65 2.88 -8.58 -2.16
N TYR A 66 3.64 -8.88 -1.10
CA TYR A 66 5.10 -9.06 -1.19
C TYR A 66 5.51 -10.52 -1.33
N SER A 67 4.82 -11.41 -0.63
CA SER A 67 5.17 -12.83 -0.59
C SER A 67 4.94 -13.50 -1.94
N ASP A 68 3.75 -13.33 -2.50
CA ASP A 68 3.35 -14.06 -3.70
C ASP A 68 3.99 -13.48 -4.95
N SER A 69 4.17 -12.17 -5.04
CA SER A 69 4.95 -11.56 -6.12
C SER A 69 6.41 -12.04 -6.13
N SER A 70 7.02 -12.24 -4.97
CA SER A 70 8.40 -12.75 -4.89
C SER A 70 8.50 -14.23 -5.26
N LYS A 71 7.46 -15.03 -5.01
CA LYS A 71 7.40 -16.43 -5.46
C LYS A 71 7.18 -16.54 -6.97
N ASP A 72 6.35 -15.66 -7.52
CA ASP A 72 5.97 -15.65 -8.93
C ASP A 72 7.10 -15.16 -9.84
N ALA A 73 7.71 -14.02 -9.51
CA ALA A 73 8.64 -13.30 -10.39
C ALA A 73 10.10 -13.27 -9.92
N GLY A 74 10.39 -13.85 -8.76
CA GLY A 74 11.67 -13.68 -8.07
C GLY A 74 11.77 -12.30 -7.37
N LYS A 75 12.63 -12.22 -6.36
CA LYS A 75 12.70 -11.06 -5.44
C LYS A 75 13.02 -9.74 -6.14
N LEU A 76 13.98 -9.73 -7.07
CA LEU A 76 14.43 -8.50 -7.72
C LEU A 76 13.32 -7.94 -8.64
N SER A 77 12.76 -8.78 -9.50
CA SER A 77 11.68 -8.40 -10.40
C SER A 77 10.44 -7.95 -9.65
N ALA A 78 10.03 -8.69 -8.59
CA ALA A 78 8.91 -8.31 -7.75
C ALA A 78 9.12 -6.93 -7.10
N SER A 79 10.28 -6.70 -6.47
CA SER A 79 10.60 -5.42 -5.83
C SER A 79 10.59 -4.26 -6.81
N TRP A 80 11.10 -4.46 -8.03
CA TRP A 80 11.08 -3.45 -9.08
C TRP A 80 9.65 -3.09 -9.51
N HIS A 81 8.80 -4.11 -9.76
CA HIS A 81 7.42 -3.87 -10.19
C HIS A 81 6.56 -3.28 -9.06
N GLN A 82 6.79 -3.67 -7.81
CA GLN A 82 6.14 -3.04 -6.65
C GLN A 82 6.52 -1.57 -6.51
N TYR A 83 7.78 -1.22 -6.72
CA TYR A 83 8.26 0.15 -6.70
C TYR A 83 7.62 0.97 -7.83
N LYS A 84 7.72 0.49 -9.06
CA LYS A 84 7.15 1.13 -10.24
C LYS A 84 5.64 1.33 -10.14
N LEU A 85 4.91 0.33 -9.67
CA LEU A 85 3.47 0.42 -9.43
C LEU A 85 3.12 1.57 -8.49
N GLN A 86 3.86 1.72 -7.39
CA GLN A 86 3.58 2.79 -6.44
C GLN A 86 3.80 4.18 -7.05
N GLU A 87 4.84 4.37 -7.86
CA GLU A 87 5.08 5.63 -8.58
C GLU A 87 3.94 5.94 -9.57
N GLU A 88 3.54 4.94 -10.35
CA GLU A 88 2.47 5.08 -11.34
C GLU A 88 1.13 5.40 -10.67
N LEU A 89 0.75 4.66 -9.64
CA LEU A 89 -0.51 4.89 -8.93
C LEU A 89 -0.53 6.22 -8.17
N ARG A 90 0.61 6.65 -7.62
CA ARG A 90 0.73 7.98 -7.02
C ARG A 90 0.47 9.09 -8.06
N SER A 91 1.07 8.98 -9.22
CA SER A 91 0.89 9.93 -10.32
C SER A 91 -0.57 9.96 -10.79
N LEU A 92 -1.18 8.77 -10.91
CA LEU A 92 -2.59 8.61 -11.25
C LEU A 92 -3.50 9.24 -10.18
N ALA A 93 -3.26 8.97 -8.91
CA ALA A 93 -4.03 9.51 -7.80
C ALA A 93 -3.97 11.04 -7.76
N LYS A 94 -2.79 11.62 -7.98
CA LYS A 94 -2.61 13.08 -8.09
C LYS A 94 -3.45 13.67 -9.24
N LYS A 95 -3.45 13.01 -10.42
CA LYS A 95 -4.25 13.42 -11.59
C LYS A 95 -5.75 13.49 -11.28
N TYR A 96 -6.28 12.52 -10.54
CA TYR A 96 -7.70 12.43 -10.19
C TYR A 96 -8.06 13.01 -8.82
N LYS A 97 -7.11 13.64 -8.13
CA LYS A 97 -7.27 14.24 -6.79
C LYS A 97 -7.78 13.23 -5.76
N ILE A 98 -7.16 12.04 -5.74
CA ILE A 98 -7.49 10.95 -4.82
C ILE A 98 -6.41 10.88 -3.73
N ASP A 99 -6.85 10.83 -2.46
CA ASP A 99 -6.00 10.49 -1.32
C ASP A 99 -5.73 8.97 -1.35
N LEU A 100 -4.55 8.59 -1.88
CA LEU A 100 -4.15 7.20 -2.04
C LEU A 100 -3.27 6.75 -0.88
N ILE A 101 -3.63 5.62 -0.28
CA ILE A 101 -2.85 4.99 0.78
C ILE A 101 -2.43 3.60 0.31
N PHE A 102 -1.14 3.32 0.40
CA PHE A 102 -0.64 1.98 0.16
C PHE A 102 -0.73 1.13 1.42
N PHE A 103 -1.28 -0.08 1.24
CA PHE A 103 -1.38 -1.09 2.27
C PHE A 103 -0.36 -2.20 1.96
N HIS A 104 0.70 -2.28 2.75
CA HIS A 104 1.79 -3.20 2.52
C HIS A 104 1.50 -4.55 3.18
N GLY A 105 1.17 -5.55 2.35
CA GLY A 105 0.99 -6.95 2.76
C GLY A 105 2.34 -7.65 2.90
N ARG A 106 3.08 -7.37 3.99
CA ARG A 106 4.45 -7.86 4.20
C ARG A 106 4.44 -9.23 4.87
N GLY A 107 5.35 -10.10 4.42
CA GLY A 107 5.62 -11.35 5.09
C GLY A 107 6.54 -11.19 6.30
N GLY A 108 6.59 -12.22 7.15
CA GLY A 108 7.38 -12.19 8.40
C GLY A 108 8.90 -12.21 8.20
N SER A 109 9.40 -12.81 7.11
CA SER A 109 10.83 -12.90 6.83
C SER A 109 11.33 -11.77 5.92
N PRO A 110 12.63 -11.40 5.97
CA PRO A 110 13.21 -10.39 5.07
C PRO A 110 12.99 -10.71 3.59
N GLY A 111 13.02 -12.00 3.21
CA GLY A 111 12.76 -12.45 1.83
C GLY A 111 11.32 -12.21 1.35
N ARG A 112 10.38 -12.00 2.27
CA ARG A 112 8.96 -11.72 1.99
C ARG A 112 8.56 -10.29 2.35
N GLY A 113 9.51 -9.37 2.33
CA GLY A 113 9.28 -7.97 2.70
C GLY A 113 9.36 -7.66 4.19
N GLY A 114 9.63 -8.65 5.07
CA GLY A 114 9.98 -8.45 6.47
C GLY A 114 11.36 -7.80 6.58
N GLY A 115 11.56 -6.92 7.53
CA GLY A 115 12.85 -6.24 7.75
C GLY A 115 12.65 -4.99 8.61
N PRO A 116 13.73 -4.31 9.00
CA PRO A 116 13.62 -3.08 9.78
C PRO A 116 12.73 -2.06 9.10
N ILE A 117 11.79 -1.47 9.84
CA ILE A 117 10.81 -0.54 9.29
C ILE A 117 11.47 0.70 8.65
N GLN A 118 12.57 1.18 9.22
CA GLN A 118 13.30 2.32 8.69
C GLN A 118 13.83 2.06 7.28
N ALA A 119 14.46 0.90 7.05
CA ALA A 119 14.95 0.51 5.73
C ALA A 119 13.81 0.37 4.73
N THR A 120 12.69 -0.19 5.18
CA THR A 120 11.48 -0.33 4.37
C THR A 120 10.92 1.01 3.91
N LEU A 121 10.78 1.96 4.83
CA LEU A 121 10.25 3.29 4.48
C LEU A 121 11.18 4.06 3.56
N LYS A 122 12.49 3.96 3.77
CA LYS A 122 13.48 4.58 2.88
C LYS A 122 13.50 3.97 1.48
N SER A 123 13.10 2.72 1.32
CA SER A 123 13.04 2.05 0.02
C SER A 123 11.75 2.33 -0.76
N GLN A 124 10.79 3.02 -0.16
CA GLN A 124 9.55 3.37 -0.86
C GLN A 124 9.77 4.56 -1.80
N PRO A 125 9.03 4.63 -2.92
CA PRO A 125 9.07 5.80 -3.79
C PRO A 125 8.74 7.09 -3.05
N SER A 126 9.41 8.18 -3.40
CA SER A 126 9.19 9.48 -2.77
C SER A 126 7.71 9.89 -2.79
N GLY A 127 7.19 10.30 -1.62
CA GLY A 127 5.82 10.77 -1.43
C GLY A 127 4.73 9.69 -1.48
N THR A 128 5.07 8.41 -1.39
CA THR A 128 4.10 7.33 -1.17
C THR A 128 3.78 7.14 0.32
N VAL A 129 4.67 7.61 1.19
CA VAL A 129 4.47 7.68 2.64
C VAL A 129 4.26 9.15 3.03
N ASN A 130 3.03 9.55 3.15
CA ASN A 130 2.61 10.94 3.43
C ASN A 130 2.17 11.08 4.89
N GLY A 131 3.07 10.80 5.83
CA GLY A 131 2.73 10.75 7.27
C GLY A 131 1.79 9.61 7.65
N LYS A 132 1.48 8.73 6.71
CA LYS A 132 0.59 7.57 6.89
C LYS A 132 1.19 6.36 6.19
N ILE A 133 1.22 5.23 6.88
CA ILE A 133 1.54 3.94 6.30
C ILE A 133 0.60 2.90 6.89
N ARG A 134 0.15 1.96 6.08
CA ARG A 134 -0.58 0.79 6.53
C ARG A 134 0.20 -0.46 6.21
N ILE A 135 0.49 -1.25 7.23
CA ILE A 135 1.25 -2.49 7.11
C ILE A 135 0.47 -3.59 7.82
N THR A 136 0.41 -4.77 7.24
CA THR A 136 -0.03 -5.96 7.95
C THR A 136 1.16 -6.83 8.30
N ASP A 137 1.19 -7.30 9.54
CA ASP A 137 2.10 -8.34 10.01
C ASP A 137 1.35 -9.68 10.04
N GLN A 138 2.03 -10.78 9.76
CA GLN A 138 1.45 -12.11 9.90
C GLN A 138 1.30 -12.47 11.39
N GLY A 139 0.31 -13.32 11.72
CA GLY A 139 -0.05 -13.64 13.10
C GLY A 139 1.12 -14.12 13.97
N GLU A 140 1.99 -14.96 13.41
CA GLU A 140 3.21 -15.44 14.09
C GLU A 140 4.19 -14.30 14.46
N VAL A 141 4.25 -13.27 13.62
CA VAL A 141 5.15 -12.12 13.83
C VAL A 141 4.57 -11.14 14.85
N ILE A 142 3.24 -11.07 14.96
CA ILE A 142 2.56 -10.21 15.94
C ILE A 142 2.98 -10.62 17.36
N GLN A 143 2.93 -11.91 17.68
CA GLN A 143 3.33 -12.39 18.99
C GLN A 143 4.81 -12.09 19.29
N GLN A 144 5.69 -12.26 18.29
CA GLN A 144 7.11 -11.98 18.43
C GLN A 144 7.41 -10.49 18.65
N LYS A 145 6.70 -9.59 17.93
CA LYS A 145 6.94 -8.15 18.00
C LYS A 145 6.26 -7.46 19.16
N TYR A 146 5.08 -7.95 19.57
CA TYR A 146 4.18 -7.23 20.49
C TYR A 146 3.76 -8.03 21.71
N GLY A 147 4.14 -9.32 21.81
CA GLY A 147 3.77 -10.19 22.92
C GLY A 147 4.49 -9.86 24.24
N TYR A 148 5.58 -9.10 24.20
CA TYR A 148 6.34 -8.65 25.37
C TYR A 148 6.38 -7.12 25.38
N LYS A 149 5.91 -6.49 26.48
CA LYS A 149 5.69 -5.05 26.56
C LYS A 149 6.90 -4.18 26.15
N PRO A 150 8.13 -4.40 26.69
CA PRO A 150 9.28 -3.58 26.30
C PRO A 150 9.62 -3.68 24.81
N LEU A 151 9.43 -4.86 24.21
CA LEU A 151 9.67 -5.08 22.79
C LEU A 151 8.58 -4.43 21.93
N ALA A 152 7.33 -4.47 22.40
CA ALA A 152 6.22 -3.77 21.76
C ALA A 152 6.46 -2.26 21.74
N GLU A 153 6.84 -1.67 22.87
CA GLU A 153 7.20 -0.25 22.97
C GLU A 153 8.33 0.12 22.01
N TYR A 154 9.40 -0.65 21.98
CA TYR A 154 10.51 -0.44 21.04
C TYR A 154 10.05 -0.47 19.59
N ASN A 155 9.26 -1.48 19.19
CA ASN A 155 8.76 -1.61 17.83
C ASN A 155 7.83 -0.45 17.47
N LEU A 156 6.89 -0.08 18.33
CA LEU A 156 5.95 1.02 18.09
C LEU A 156 6.69 2.37 17.97
N CYS A 157 7.62 2.66 18.88
CA CYS A 157 8.45 3.87 18.80
C CYS A 157 9.27 3.90 17.50
N SER A 158 9.80 2.75 17.07
CA SER A 158 10.54 2.62 15.82
C SER A 158 9.66 2.92 14.59
N TYR A 159 8.40 2.46 14.59
CA TYR A 159 7.42 2.79 13.54
C TYR A 159 7.11 4.28 13.50
N ILE A 160 6.75 4.85 14.65
CA ILE A 160 6.40 6.28 14.75
C ILE A 160 7.57 7.16 14.32
N GLY A 161 8.77 6.90 14.87
CA GLY A 161 9.97 7.66 14.52
C GLY A 161 10.32 7.57 13.04
N SER A 162 10.21 6.38 12.45
CA SER A 162 10.52 6.17 11.03
C SER A 162 9.54 6.89 10.10
N VAL A 163 8.24 6.89 10.42
CA VAL A 163 7.22 7.61 9.65
C VAL A 163 7.42 9.11 9.75
N THR A 164 7.71 9.63 10.95
CA THR A 164 7.96 11.05 11.20
C THR A 164 9.19 11.53 10.43
N VAL A 165 10.30 10.80 10.53
CA VAL A 165 11.55 11.15 9.80
C VAL A 165 11.35 11.10 8.29
N SER A 166 10.65 10.09 7.77
CA SER A 166 10.36 10.00 6.34
C SER A 166 9.53 11.19 5.85
N TYR A 167 8.57 11.65 6.63
CA TYR A 167 7.76 12.82 6.30
C TYR A 167 8.58 14.11 6.30
N THR A 168 9.41 14.34 7.32
CA THR A 168 10.21 15.57 7.45
C THR A 168 11.29 15.66 6.38
N HIS A 169 11.99 14.57 6.04
CA HIS A 169 13.01 14.58 4.99
C HIS A 169 12.45 14.78 3.58
N LEU A 170 11.20 14.41 3.33
CA LEU A 170 10.54 14.62 2.04
C LEU A 170 9.98 16.04 1.86
N THR A 171 9.82 16.79 2.96
CA THR A 171 9.29 18.16 2.95
C THR A 171 10.37 19.23 3.02
N LEU A 172 11.58 18.89 3.41
CA LEU A 172 12.71 19.83 3.39
C LEU A 172 13.22 19.95 1.95
N PRO A 173 13.32 21.19 1.42
CA PRO A 173 14.00 21.40 0.16
C PRO A 173 15.46 20.96 0.33
N THR A 174 15.93 20.10 -0.56
CA THR A 174 17.36 19.78 -0.67
C THR A 174 18.07 21.06 -1.04
N MET A 175 18.62 21.76 -0.06
CA MET A 175 19.56 22.83 -0.32
C MET A 175 20.83 22.16 -0.85
N TYR A 176 20.96 22.12 -2.16
CA TYR A 176 22.26 21.88 -2.78
C TYR A 176 23.10 23.13 -2.49
N THR A 177 23.98 23.03 -1.51
CA THR A 177 25.12 23.95 -1.43
C THR A 177 26.02 23.62 -2.61
N VAL A 178 26.13 24.58 -3.53
CA VAL A 178 27.12 24.60 -4.61
C VAL A 178 28.51 24.77 -3.99
#